data_558a5a53aebbe2d44a239d8587e94f7f
#
_entry.id   558a5a53aebbe2d44a239d8587e94f7f
#
_cell.length_a   1.000
_cell.length_b   1.000
_cell.length_c   1.000
_cell.angle_alpha   90.00
_cell.angle_beta   90.00
_cell.angle_gamma   90.00
#
_symmetry.space_group_name_H-M   'P 1'
#
loop_
_entity.id
_entity.type
_entity.pdbx_description
1 polymer ?
#
loop_
_entity_poly.entity_id
_entity_poly.type
_entity_poly.pdbx_seq_one_letter_code
_entity_poly.pdbx_strand_id
1 'polypeptide(L)'
;MRKTVLVLLALGCGIGIGGSAYGTTKGLSQIVTPDLQSAGDLSLSFQAQNMKIGNPYELQGELGLTKWAEVAVFKGFKPNELIFGTEFGLLQKEPWLLSAGFVSWSPHSHIDPQPYLEAGYWSEHHKVIVGAIHVGYRNEAILGYAYDFNKKWRAQVDFQSGSGNSSTLGITWNITDDFQMNPALYVTNDKPHDILGYVVFTYTFHLWNKEKARDNEKAGAE
;
A
#
# COMPACT_ATOMS: atom_id res chain seq x y z
N MET A 1 -14.06 24.69 35.24
CA MET A 1 -13.19 24.55 34.08
C MET A 1 -12.73 23.10 33.75
N ARG A 2 -12.83 22.12 34.68
CA ARG A 2 -12.40 20.71 34.40
C ARG A 2 -13.43 19.83 33.67
N LYS A 3 -14.71 20.21 33.62
CA LYS A 3 -15.76 19.41 32.95
C LYS A 3 -15.90 19.66 31.46
N THR A 4 -15.45 20.80 30.96
CA THR A 4 -15.54 21.14 29.52
C THR A 4 -14.45 20.45 28.66
N VAL A 5 -13.31 20.18 29.28
CA VAL A 5 -12.20 19.47 28.61
C VAL A 5 -12.53 17.97 28.39
N LEU A 6 -13.27 17.38 29.32
CA LEU A 6 -13.66 15.94 29.21
C LEU A 6 -14.71 15.70 28.12
N VAL A 7 -15.58 16.68 27.84
CA VAL A 7 -16.59 16.58 26.79
C VAL A 7 -15.99 16.74 25.40
N LEU A 8 -14.92 17.54 25.25
CA LEU A 8 -14.21 17.68 23.98
C LEU A 8 -13.36 16.45 23.65
N LEU A 9 -12.80 15.76 24.64
CA LEU A 9 -12.11 14.49 24.46
C LEU A 9 -13.06 13.33 24.12
N ALA A 10 -14.29 13.35 24.63
CA ALA A 10 -15.31 12.34 24.33
C ALA A 10 -15.94 12.51 22.94
N LEU A 11 -15.98 13.74 22.40
CA LEU A 11 -16.43 14.02 21.03
C LEU A 11 -15.37 13.75 19.97
N GLY A 12 -14.09 13.73 20.32
CA GLY A 12 -12.97 13.35 19.46
C GLY A 12 -12.83 11.84 19.24
N CYS A 13 -13.39 11.01 20.15
CA CYS A 13 -13.30 9.54 20.06
C CYS A 13 -14.48 8.88 19.29
N GLY A 14 -15.42 9.68 18.77
CA GLY A 14 -16.68 9.17 18.20
C GLY A 14 -16.74 9.06 16.69
N ILE A 15 -15.69 9.45 15.96
CA ILE A 15 -15.60 9.21 14.52
C ILE A 15 -14.60 8.06 14.34
N GLY A 16 -15.09 6.86 14.54
CA GLY A 16 -14.44 5.65 14.05
C GLY A 16 -14.42 5.74 12.52
N ILE A 17 -13.42 6.42 12.00
CA ILE A 17 -13.09 6.36 10.58
C ILE A 17 -12.61 4.94 10.38
N GLY A 18 -13.42 4.13 9.68
CA GLY A 18 -13.05 2.81 9.27
C GLY A 18 -11.63 2.88 8.70
N GLY A 19 -10.76 1.97 9.13
CA GLY A 19 -9.40 1.93 8.64
C GLY A 19 -9.42 1.88 7.12
N SER A 20 -8.99 2.95 6.49
CA SER A 20 -8.85 2.98 5.05
C SER A 20 -7.71 2.04 4.71
N ALA A 21 -8.01 0.94 4.03
CA ALA A 21 -6.97 0.13 3.43
C ALA A 21 -6.32 0.98 2.33
N TYR A 22 -5.13 1.44 2.57
CA TYR A 22 -4.35 2.16 1.58
C TYR A 22 -3.52 1.13 0.82
N GLY A 23 -3.91 0.88 -0.43
CA GLY A 23 -3.03 0.18 -1.35
C GLY A 23 -1.77 1.00 -1.53
N THR A 24 -0.63 0.44 -1.26
CA THR A 24 0.65 1.06 -1.63
C THR A 24 0.90 0.83 -3.11
N THR A 25 1.68 1.70 -3.74
CA THR A 25 2.09 1.52 -5.15
C THR A 25 2.83 0.20 -5.34
N LYS A 26 3.42 -0.31 -4.27
CA LYS A 26 4.23 -1.51 -4.21
C LYS A 26 3.71 -2.51 -3.18
N GLY A 27 2.44 -2.65 -3.07
CA GLY A 27 1.80 -3.63 -2.20
C GLY A 27 1.24 -4.82 -2.97
N LEU A 28 0.61 -5.70 -2.24
CA LEU A 28 -0.39 -6.58 -2.81
C LEU A 28 -1.64 -5.74 -3.14
N SER A 29 -2.83 -6.13 -2.69
CA SER A 29 -4.01 -5.31 -2.96
C SER A 29 -4.33 -4.33 -1.83
N GLN A 30 -4.09 -4.73 -0.57
CA GLN A 30 -4.38 -3.93 0.62
C GLN A 30 -3.14 -3.64 1.46
N ILE A 31 -2.22 -4.58 1.57
CA ILE A 31 -1.06 -4.50 2.46
C ILE A 31 0.19 -4.02 1.73
N VAL A 32 1.09 -3.34 2.45
CA VAL A 32 2.47 -3.08 2.01
C VAL A 32 3.23 -4.38 1.83
N THR A 33 4.36 -4.34 1.14
CA THR A 33 5.27 -5.48 0.97
C THR A 33 6.68 -5.09 1.35
N PRO A 34 7.48 -5.96 2.00
CA PRO A 34 8.77 -5.60 2.57
C PRO A 34 9.91 -5.41 1.55
N ASP A 35 9.61 -5.48 0.25
CA ASP A 35 10.57 -5.16 -0.81
C ASP A 35 10.50 -3.68 -1.16
N LEU A 36 11.58 -2.95 -1.02
CA LEU A 36 11.62 -1.51 -1.27
C LEU A 36 11.63 -1.18 -2.76
N GLN A 37 11.11 0.00 -3.09
CA GLN A 37 11.28 0.63 -4.40
C GLN A 37 12.79 0.84 -4.66
N SER A 38 13.25 0.52 -5.86
CA SER A 38 14.66 0.72 -6.23
C SER A 38 15.04 2.20 -6.13
N ALA A 39 16.27 2.47 -5.68
CA ALA A 39 16.74 3.86 -5.56
C ALA A 39 16.65 4.61 -6.89
N GLY A 40 15.92 5.73 -6.89
CA GLY A 40 15.65 6.54 -8.09
C GLY A 40 14.50 6.07 -8.95
N ASP A 41 13.78 5.02 -8.57
CA ASP A 41 12.53 4.65 -9.21
C ASP A 41 11.38 5.42 -8.55
N LEU A 42 10.57 6.08 -9.37
CA LEU A 42 9.34 6.77 -8.97
C LEU A 42 8.16 6.05 -9.59
N SER A 43 7.33 5.43 -8.77
CA SER A 43 6.05 4.87 -9.20
C SER A 43 4.94 5.88 -8.99
N LEU A 44 4.15 6.13 -10.04
CA LEU A 44 2.93 6.91 -9.96
C LEU A 44 1.74 5.99 -10.22
N SER A 45 0.77 6.01 -9.32
CA SER A 45 -0.42 5.18 -9.43
C SER A 45 -1.70 6.01 -9.39
N PHE A 46 -2.69 5.55 -10.13
CA PHE A 46 -4.07 5.99 -10.01
C PHE A 46 -4.91 4.82 -9.52
N GLN A 47 -5.60 5.03 -8.41
CA GLN A 47 -6.47 4.06 -7.77
C GLN A 47 -7.93 4.49 -7.89
N ALA A 48 -8.80 3.52 -8.21
CA ALA A 48 -10.25 3.66 -8.13
C ALA A 48 -10.82 2.50 -7.31
N GLN A 49 -11.66 2.84 -6.32
CA GLN A 49 -12.21 1.84 -5.40
C GLN A 49 -13.59 2.22 -4.88
N ASN A 50 -14.28 1.24 -4.30
CA ASN A 50 -15.54 1.49 -3.62
C ASN A 50 -15.31 2.40 -2.40
N MET A 51 -16.20 3.38 -2.18
CA MET A 51 -16.11 4.32 -1.05
C MET A 51 -16.14 3.67 0.34
N LYS A 52 -16.59 2.43 0.45
CA LYS A 52 -16.55 1.68 1.71
C LYS A 52 -15.13 1.15 2.02
N ILE A 53 -14.24 1.05 1.02
CA ILE A 53 -12.85 0.69 1.23
C ILE A 53 -12.07 1.91 1.72
N GLY A 54 -12.31 3.08 1.12
CA GLY A 54 -11.60 4.31 1.43
C GLY A 54 -11.91 5.41 0.42
N ASN A 55 -10.94 6.28 0.14
CA ASN A 55 -11.07 7.33 -0.85
C ASN A 55 -11.38 6.73 -2.23
N PRO A 56 -12.50 7.06 -2.90
CA PRO A 56 -12.91 6.41 -4.15
C PRO A 56 -11.93 6.64 -5.31
N TYR A 57 -11.18 7.73 -5.26
CA TYR A 57 -10.15 8.04 -6.25
C TYR A 57 -8.93 8.61 -5.54
N GLU A 58 -7.77 8.07 -5.88
CA GLU A 58 -6.51 8.45 -5.26
C GLU A 58 -5.37 8.45 -6.28
N LEU A 59 -4.51 9.45 -6.20
CA LEU A 59 -3.20 9.46 -6.84
C LEU A 59 -2.15 9.11 -5.80
N GLN A 60 -1.24 8.22 -6.15
CA GLN A 60 -0.17 7.76 -5.28
C GLN A 60 1.16 7.99 -5.97
N GLY A 61 2.15 8.41 -5.21
CA GLY A 61 3.53 8.53 -5.63
C GLY A 61 4.43 7.84 -4.61
N GLU A 62 5.34 6.99 -5.09
CA GLU A 62 6.31 6.28 -4.25
C GLU A 62 7.68 6.40 -4.88
N LEU A 63 8.65 6.84 -4.10
CA LEU A 63 10.02 7.09 -4.53
C LEU A 63 11.00 6.30 -3.68
N GLY A 64 11.77 5.44 -4.32
CA GLY A 64 12.95 4.84 -3.72
C GLY A 64 14.05 5.88 -3.52
N LEU A 65 14.34 6.24 -2.26
CA LEU A 65 15.38 7.22 -1.92
C LEU A 65 16.77 6.58 -1.93
N THR A 66 16.85 5.38 -1.37
CA THR A 66 18.07 4.58 -1.29
C THR A 66 17.70 3.11 -1.38
N LYS A 67 18.68 2.22 -1.41
CA LYS A 67 18.43 0.78 -1.30
C LYS A 67 17.84 0.33 0.07
N TRP A 68 17.70 1.28 1.03
CA TRP A 68 17.24 1.02 2.39
C TRP A 68 16.07 1.88 2.83
N ALA A 69 15.59 2.78 1.97
CA ALA A 69 14.51 3.70 2.35
C ALA A 69 13.70 4.15 1.14
N GLU A 70 12.41 4.22 1.32
CA GLU A 70 11.45 4.83 0.38
C GLU A 70 10.47 5.72 1.09
N VAL A 71 9.82 6.59 0.32
CA VAL A 71 8.75 7.48 0.77
C VAL A 71 7.56 7.36 -0.17
N ALA A 72 6.37 7.49 0.39
CA ALA A 72 5.12 7.47 -0.35
C ALA A 72 4.25 8.68 -0.01
N VAL A 73 3.53 9.17 -1.00
CA VAL A 73 2.55 10.25 -0.87
C VAL A 73 1.27 9.83 -1.58
N PHE A 74 0.14 9.99 -0.90
CA PHE A 74 -1.18 9.64 -1.41
C PHE A 74 -2.07 10.86 -1.40
N LYS A 75 -2.69 11.16 -2.53
CA LYS A 75 -3.64 12.26 -2.69
C LYS A 75 -5.03 11.72 -2.93
N GLY A 76 -5.85 11.70 -1.90
CA GLY A 76 -7.28 11.38 -1.99
C GLY A 76 -8.08 12.59 -2.47
N PHE A 77 -9.13 12.33 -3.25
CA PHE A 77 -10.00 13.39 -3.79
C PHE A 77 -11.33 13.51 -3.06
N LYS A 78 -11.80 12.43 -2.39
CA LYS A 78 -13.07 12.43 -1.64
C LYS A 78 -13.00 11.50 -0.41
N PRO A 79 -12.64 12.01 0.77
CA PRO A 79 -12.30 13.40 1.11
C PRO A 79 -11.02 13.87 0.44
N ASN A 80 -10.87 15.20 0.38
CA ASN A 80 -9.63 15.80 -0.08
C ASN A 80 -8.58 15.69 1.02
N GLU A 81 -7.66 14.74 0.90
CA GLU A 81 -6.62 14.51 1.90
C GLU A 81 -5.27 14.22 1.26
N LEU A 82 -4.21 14.47 2.03
CA LEU A 82 -2.84 14.17 1.67
C LEU A 82 -2.25 13.32 2.76
N ILE A 83 -1.79 12.13 2.38
CA ILE A 83 -1.31 11.10 3.29
C ILE A 83 0.13 10.77 2.94
N PHE A 84 0.93 10.50 3.95
CA PHE A 84 2.35 10.17 3.81
C PHE A 84 2.64 8.80 4.41
N GLY A 85 3.61 8.12 3.82
CA GLY A 85 4.20 6.90 4.33
C GLY A 85 5.70 6.87 4.11
N THR A 86 6.38 6.01 4.84
CA THR A 86 7.80 5.69 4.59
C THR A 86 8.07 4.25 4.99
N GLU A 87 9.04 3.64 4.33
CA GLU A 87 9.49 2.30 4.62
C GLU A 87 11.02 2.25 4.67
N PHE A 88 11.52 1.46 5.61
CA PHE A 88 12.94 1.21 5.83
C PHE A 88 13.23 -0.29 5.74
N GLY A 89 14.08 -0.69 4.82
CA GLY A 89 14.55 -2.07 4.69
C GLY A 89 15.58 -2.40 5.76
N LEU A 90 15.20 -3.24 6.71
CA LEU A 90 16.07 -3.73 7.78
C LEU A 90 16.91 -4.93 7.30
N LEU A 91 16.35 -5.75 6.42
CA LEU A 91 17.00 -6.82 5.69
C LEU A 91 16.45 -6.86 4.27
N GLN A 92 17.29 -6.60 3.27
CA GLN A 92 16.94 -6.63 1.85
C GLN A 92 17.84 -7.64 1.13
N LYS A 93 17.67 -8.93 1.48
CA LYS A 93 18.46 -10.03 0.93
C LYS A 93 17.56 -11.25 0.71
N GLU A 94 17.19 -11.49 -0.54
CA GLU A 94 16.44 -12.70 -0.90
C GLU A 94 17.11 -13.99 -0.40
N PRO A 95 16.33 -14.98 0.02
CA PRO A 95 14.88 -15.03 -0.02
C PRO A 95 14.17 -14.29 1.14
N TRP A 96 14.90 -13.72 2.09
CA TRP A 96 14.34 -13.09 3.28
C TRP A 96 14.43 -11.57 3.21
N LEU A 97 13.29 -10.95 3.45
CA LEU A 97 13.14 -9.49 3.54
C LEU A 97 12.57 -9.14 4.91
N LEU A 98 12.97 -7.99 5.43
CA LEU A 98 12.42 -7.41 6.64
C LEU A 98 12.37 -5.91 6.47
N SER A 99 11.23 -5.31 6.75
CA SER A 99 11.04 -3.87 6.70
C SER A 99 10.23 -3.36 7.88
N ALA A 100 10.37 -2.09 8.14
CA ALA A 100 9.56 -1.35 9.10
C ALA A 100 9.30 0.05 8.56
N GLY A 101 8.16 0.62 8.90
CA GLY A 101 7.80 1.96 8.43
C GLY A 101 6.56 2.48 9.11
N PHE A 102 5.97 3.46 8.50
CA PHE A 102 4.61 3.89 8.82
C PHE A 102 3.84 4.24 7.56
N VAL A 103 2.53 4.07 7.62
CA VAL A 103 1.57 4.51 6.62
C VAL A 103 0.53 5.46 7.24
N SER A 104 -0.32 6.02 6.40
CA SER A 104 -1.54 6.76 6.82
C SER A 104 -1.29 8.02 7.65
N TRP A 105 -0.09 8.60 7.64
CA TRP A 105 0.16 9.86 8.31
C TRP A 105 -0.41 11.04 7.51
N SER A 106 -1.35 11.78 8.11
CA SER A 106 -1.89 13.01 7.51
C SER A 106 -1.95 14.13 8.55
N PRO A 107 -0.97 15.04 8.56
CA PRO A 107 -0.96 16.17 9.51
C PRO A 107 -2.14 17.12 9.28
N HIS A 108 -2.64 17.24 8.03
CA HIS A 108 -3.77 18.10 7.71
C HIS A 108 -5.11 17.51 8.19
N SER A 109 -5.29 16.20 8.05
CA SER A 109 -6.50 15.48 8.48
C SER A 109 -6.41 14.96 9.91
N HIS A 110 -5.31 15.28 10.64
CA HIS A 110 -5.05 14.80 12.00
C HIS A 110 -5.09 13.27 12.13
N ILE A 111 -4.58 12.57 11.10
CA ILE A 111 -4.44 11.11 11.13
C ILE A 111 -3.04 10.79 11.62
N ASP A 112 -2.96 10.04 12.71
CA ASP A 112 -1.69 9.59 13.29
C ASP A 112 -1.04 8.54 12.39
N PRO A 113 0.31 8.52 12.32
CA PRO A 113 1.02 7.49 11.58
C PRO A 113 0.73 6.11 12.16
N GLN A 114 0.56 5.14 11.27
CA GLN A 114 0.35 3.74 11.61
C GLN A 114 1.67 2.97 11.39
N PRO A 115 2.50 2.79 12.43
CA PRO A 115 3.75 2.07 12.30
C PRO A 115 3.52 0.58 12.08
N TYR A 116 4.38 -0.02 11.26
CA TYR A 116 4.33 -1.45 10.94
C TYR A 116 5.72 -2.08 10.93
N LEU A 117 5.70 -3.42 11.02
CA LEU A 117 6.86 -4.28 10.84
C LEU A 117 6.43 -5.49 10.01
N GLU A 118 7.16 -5.80 8.95
CA GLU A 118 6.85 -6.89 8.03
C GLU A 118 8.08 -7.72 7.72
N ALA A 119 7.85 -9.01 7.56
CA ALA A 119 8.81 -9.98 7.05
C ALA A 119 8.26 -10.64 5.79
N GLY A 120 9.12 -10.87 4.82
CA GLY A 120 8.79 -11.54 3.57
C GLY A 120 9.73 -12.69 3.25
N TYR A 121 9.19 -13.69 2.56
CA TYR A 121 9.94 -14.77 1.93
C TYR A 121 9.63 -14.79 0.44
N TRP A 122 10.63 -14.51 -0.39
CA TRP A 122 10.56 -14.47 -1.84
C TRP A 122 11.27 -15.67 -2.45
N SER A 123 10.59 -16.42 -3.26
CA SER A 123 11.17 -17.43 -4.14
C SER A 123 10.84 -17.11 -5.60
N GLU A 124 11.24 -17.94 -6.53
CA GLU A 124 11.03 -17.74 -7.98
C GLU A 124 9.57 -17.43 -8.32
N HIS A 125 8.63 -18.13 -7.68
CA HIS A 125 7.20 -17.98 -7.97
C HIS A 125 6.36 -17.57 -6.76
N HIS A 126 6.88 -17.69 -5.54
CA HIS A 126 6.09 -17.50 -4.33
C HIS A 126 6.60 -16.31 -3.52
N LYS A 127 5.68 -15.50 -3.06
CA LYS A 127 5.92 -14.44 -2.08
C LYS A 127 5.00 -14.64 -0.90
N VAL A 128 5.56 -14.71 0.28
CA VAL A 128 4.83 -14.83 1.54
C VAL A 128 5.17 -13.64 2.41
N ILE A 129 4.16 -12.99 2.98
CA ILE A 129 4.30 -11.82 3.84
C ILE A 129 3.61 -12.09 5.15
N VAL A 130 4.28 -11.72 6.24
CA VAL A 130 3.71 -11.72 7.58
C VAL A 130 4.16 -10.45 8.30
N GLY A 131 3.27 -9.82 9.04
CA GLY A 131 3.61 -8.59 9.73
C GLY A 131 2.56 -8.17 10.73
N ALA A 132 2.80 -7.00 11.32
CA ALA A 132 1.88 -6.33 12.20
C ALA A 132 1.92 -4.83 11.95
N ILE A 133 0.76 -4.19 12.07
CA ILE A 133 0.58 -2.74 11.99
C ILE A 133 -0.15 -2.26 13.24
N HIS A 134 0.25 -1.10 13.76
CA HIS A 134 -0.41 -0.48 14.89
C HIS A 134 -1.39 0.59 14.39
N VAL A 135 -2.68 0.37 14.63
CA VAL A 135 -3.77 1.26 14.19
C VAL A 135 -4.50 1.81 15.40
N GLY A 136 -4.32 3.11 15.67
CA GLY A 136 -4.92 3.76 16.83
C GLY A 136 -4.42 3.16 18.15
N TYR A 137 -5.17 2.24 18.74
CA TYR A 137 -4.83 1.56 20.00
C TYR A 137 -4.73 0.03 19.85
N ARG A 138 -4.68 -0.48 18.63
CA ARG A 138 -4.69 -1.93 18.32
C ARG A 138 -3.48 -2.31 17.50
N ASN A 139 -3.00 -3.53 17.73
CA ASN A 139 -2.09 -4.20 16.83
C ASN A 139 -2.91 -5.14 15.93
N GLU A 140 -2.74 -5.01 14.65
CA GLU A 140 -3.41 -5.80 13.63
C GLU A 140 -2.40 -6.65 12.87
N ALA A 141 -2.77 -7.88 12.54
CA ALA A 141 -1.93 -8.78 11.77
C ALA A 141 -2.03 -8.44 10.28
N ILE A 142 -0.91 -8.53 9.60
CA ILE A 142 -0.78 -8.43 8.14
C ILE A 142 -0.34 -9.80 7.63
N LEU A 143 -1.07 -10.34 6.66
CA LEU A 143 -0.73 -11.60 6.00
C LEU A 143 -0.88 -11.43 4.49
N GLY A 144 0.05 -11.94 3.72
CA GLY A 144 -0.01 -11.88 2.27
C GLY A 144 0.61 -13.10 1.60
N TYR A 145 0.07 -13.45 0.45
CA TYR A 145 0.62 -14.45 -0.42
C TYR A 145 0.42 -14.04 -1.88
N ALA A 146 1.47 -14.17 -2.67
CA ALA A 146 1.38 -13.99 -4.11
C ALA A 146 2.07 -15.14 -4.84
N TYR A 147 1.53 -15.45 -6.03
CA TYR A 147 2.07 -16.43 -6.95
C TYR A 147 2.30 -15.82 -8.32
N ASP A 148 3.55 -15.78 -8.75
CA ASP A 148 3.97 -15.32 -10.07
C ASP A 148 3.87 -16.47 -11.08
N PHE A 149 2.81 -16.49 -11.92
CA PHE A 149 2.68 -17.47 -12.99
C PHE A 149 3.78 -17.31 -14.05
N ASN A 150 4.13 -16.07 -14.31
CA ASN A 150 5.19 -15.63 -15.22
C ASN A 150 5.47 -14.14 -14.98
N LYS A 151 6.34 -13.51 -15.77
CA LYS A 151 6.67 -12.08 -15.65
C LYS A 151 5.48 -11.13 -15.84
N LYS A 152 4.39 -11.59 -16.52
CA LYS A 152 3.22 -10.75 -16.82
C LYS A 152 2.09 -10.91 -15.82
N TRP A 153 1.95 -12.06 -15.16
CA TRP A 153 0.76 -12.38 -14.38
C TRP A 153 1.12 -12.86 -12.98
N ARG A 154 0.51 -12.23 -11.98
CA ARG A 154 0.55 -12.62 -10.58
C ARG A 154 -0.86 -12.74 -10.05
N ALA A 155 -1.17 -13.81 -9.33
CA ALA A 155 -2.33 -13.87 -8.43
C ALA A 155 -1.88 -13.55 -7.01
N GLN A 156 -2.73 -12.89 -6.25
CA GLN A 156 -2.41 -12.49 -4.88
C GLN A 156 -3.63 -12.48 -3.97
N VAL A 157 -3.39 -12.80 -2.72
CA VAL A 157 -4.34 -12.69 -1.63
C VAL A 157 -3.65 -12.00 -0.48
N ASP A 158 -4.36 -11.13 0.21
CA ASP A 158 -3.86 -10.54 1.44
C ASP A 158 -4.98 -10.31 2.45
N PHE A 159 -4.57 -10.08 3.67
CA PHE A 159 -5.44 -9.93 4.82
C PHE A 159 -4.81 -8.97 5.82
N GLN A 160 -5.57 -8.01 6.27
CA GLN A 160 -5.29 -7.24 7.47
C GLN A 160 -6.40 -7.49 8.49
N SER A 161 -6.04 -7.90 9.71
CA SER A 161 -7.01 -8.14 10.77
C SER A 161 -7.63 -6.82 11.26
N GLY A 162 -8.70 -6.93 12.04
CA GLY A 162 -9.38 -5.77 12.62
C GLY A 162 -10.65 -5.38 11.88
N SER A 163 -11.45 -4.56 12.57
CA SER A 163 -12.68 -3.95 12.03
C SER A 163 -12.33 -2.86 11.04
N GLY A 164 -13.09 -2.77 9.95
CA GLY A 164 -12.85 -1.80 8.87
C GLY A 164 -11.83 -2.27 7.82
N ASN A 165 -11.15 -3.41 8.05
CA ASN A 165 -10.24 -4.02 7.09
C ASN A 165 -10.89 -5.15 6.29
N SER A 166 -10.12 -5.80 5.43
CA SER A 166 -10.63 -6.78 4.47
C SER A 166 -9.66 -7.95 4.29
N SER A 167 -10.20 -9.02 3.71
CA SER A 167 -9.43 -10.01 2.96
C SER A 167 -9.52 -9.66 1.49
N THR A 168 -8.45 -9.79 0.72
CA THR A 168 -8.44 -9.43 -0.69
C THR A 168 -8.09 -10.61 -1.58
N LEU A 169 -8.56 -10.54 -2.82
CA LEU A 169 -8.15 -11.40 -3.91
C LEU A 169 -7.88 -10.52 -5.12
N GLY A 170 -6.64 -10.47 -5.58
CA GLY A 170 -6.20 -9.62 -6.67
C GLY A 170 -5.42 -10.36 -7.74
N ILE A 171 -5.31 -9.73 -8.89
CA ILE A 171 -4.46 -10.15 -10.00
C ILE A 171 -3.64 -8.94 -10.42
N THR A 172 -2.31 -9.08 -10.47
CA THR A 172 -1.45 -8.07 -11.10
C THR A 172 -1.17 -8.50 -12.54
N TRP A 173 -1.39 -7.59 -13.46
CA TRP A 173 -1.03 -7.70 -14.86
C TRP A 173 0.05 -6.67 -15.22
N ASN A 174 1.28 -7.13 -15.43
CA ASN A 174 2.36 -6.31 -15.97
C ASN A 174 2.17 -6.19 -17.48
N ILE A 175 1.61 -5.06 -17.93
CA ILE A 175 1.31 -4.76 -19.32
C ILE A 175 2.61 -4.53 -20.08
N THR A 176 3.51 -3.76 -19.45
CA THR A 176 4.92 -3.59 -19.86
C THR A 176 5.82 -3.77 -18.64
N ASP A 177 7.13 -3.61 -18.78
CA ASP A 177 8.05 -3.66 -17.65
C ASP A 177 7.82 -2.52 -16.65
N ASP A 178 7.26 -1.38 -17.11
CA ASP A 178 7.06 -0.19 -16.31
C ASP A 178 5.58 0.12 -16.02
N PHE A 179 4.63 -0.55 -16.69
CA PHE A 179 3.20 -0.30 -16.52
C PHE A 179 2.45 -1.55 -16.10
N GLN A 180 1.76 -1.45 -14.99
CA GLN A 180 0.96 -2.54 -14.43
C GLN A 180 -0.45 -2.11 -14.06
N MET A 181 -1.36 -3.07 -14.00
CA MET A 181 -2.72 -2.95 -13.50
C MET A 181 -2.98 -4.03 -12.45
N ASN A 182 -3.60 -3.65 -11.35
CA ASN A 182 -4.01 -4.58 -10.29
C ASN A 182 -5.50 -4.40 -9.96
N PRO A 183 -6.40 -5.17 -10.56
CA PRO A 183 -7.77 -5.32 -10.10
C PRO A 183 -7.84 -6.26 -8.91
N ALA A 184 -8.69 -5.94 -7.92
CA ALA A 184 -8.91 -6.78 -6.76
C ALA A 184 -10.36 -6.72 -6.25
N LEU A 185 -10.75 -7.78 -5.53
CA LEU A 185 -11.97 -7.85 -4.73
C LEU A 185 -11.59 -7.82 -3.26
N TYR A 186 -12.31 -7.03 -2.50
CA TYR A 186 -12.21 -6.90 -1.06
C TYR A 186 -13.43 -7.52 -0.41
N VAL A 187 -13.22 -8.40 0.57
CA VAL A 187 -14.27 -8.95 1.41
C VAL A 187 -14.07 -8.38 2.80
N THR A 188 -14.98 -7.51 3.24
CA THR A 188 -14.84 -6.82 4.54
C THR A 188 -14.84 -7.80 5.71
N ASN A 189 -14.04 -7.51 6.74
CA ASN A 189 -13.99 -8.32 7.95
C ASN A 189 -15.27 -8.17 8.79
N ASP A 190 -15.93 -7.02 8.68
CA ASP A 190 -17.15 -6.71 9.43
C ASP A 190 -18.39 -7.36 8.80
N LYS A 191 -19.35 -7.70 9.64
CA LYS A 191 -20.66 -8.23 9.20
C LYS A 191 -21.68 -7.10 8.97
N PRO A 192 -22.49 -7.16 7.89
CA PRO A 192 -22.45 -8.18 6.82
C PRO A 192 -21.19 -8.03 5.98
N HIS A 193 -20.61 -9.14 5.51
CA HIS A 193 -19.42 -9.12 4.66
C HIS A 193 -19.78 -8.55 3.29
N ASP A 194 -19.32 -7.33 3.01
CA ASP A 194 -19.47 -6.72 1.68
C ASP A 194 -18.36 -7.21 0.73
N ILE A 195 -18.72 -7.37 -0.55
CA ILE A 195 -17.75 -7.61 -1.61
C ILE A 195 -17.60 -6.31 -2.39
N LEU A 196 -16.40 -5.76 -2.40
CA LEU A 196 -16.12 -4.42 -2.93
C LEU A 196 -15.04 -4.51 -4.02
N GLY A 197 -15.16 -3.67 -5.05
CA GLY A 197 -14.22 -3.62 -6.16
C GLY A 197 -13.12 -2.57 -5.94
N TYR A 198 -11.95 -2.88 -6.48
CA TYR A 198 -10.74 -2.07 -6.46
C TYR A 198 -9.97 -2.26 -7.77
N VAL A 199 -9.34 -1.21 -8.26
CA VAL A 199 -8.34 -1.27 -9.33
C VAL A 199 -7.31 -0.17 -9.15
N VAL A 200 -6.05 -0.51 -9.38
CA VAL A 200 -4.95 0.46 -9.46
C VAL A 200 -4.18 0.28 -10.76
N PHE A 201 -3.75 1.39 -11.33
CA PHE A 201 -2.84 1.47 -12.48
C PHE A 201 -1.57 2.14 -12.01
N THR A 202 -0.42 1.54 -12.25
CA THR A 202 0.88 2.05 -11.80
C THR A 202 1.82 2.16 -12.98
N TYR A 203 2.51 3.30 -13.08
CA TYR A 203 3.61 3.51 -14.01
C TYR A 203 4.88 3.88 -13.24
N THR A 204 6.00 3.18 -13.53
CA THR A 204 7.28 3.39 -12.86
C THR A 204 8.25 4.16 -13.77
N PHE A 205 8.80 5.25 -13.26
CA PHE A 205 9.83 6.08 -13.90
C PHE A 205 11.19 5.79 -13.27
N HIS A 206 12.24 5.57 -14.06
CA HIS A 206 13.61 5.33 -13.60
C HIS A 206 14.42 6.64 -13.64
N LEU A 207 14.27 7.49 -12.60
CA LEU A 207 14.80 8.85 -12.58
C LEU A 207 16.33 8.93 -12.58
N TRP A 208 16.99 7.98 -11.91
CA TRP A 208 18.45 8.00 -11.72
C TRP A 208 19.19 6.98 -12.59
N ASN A 209 18.51 6.07 -13.23
CA ASN A 209 19.11 5.04 -14.05
C ASN A 209 19.03 5.41 -15.54
N LYS A 210 20.03 6.20 -16.00
CA LYS A 210 20.10 6.69 -17.39
C LYS A 210 20.18 5.59 -18.46
N GLU A 211 20.64 4.40 -18.12
CA GLU A 211 20.70 3.28 -19.06
C GLU A 211 19.32 2.68 -19.31
N LYS A 212 18.54 2.40 -18.27
CA LYS A 212 17.17 1.92 -18.41
C LYS A 212 16.25 2.94 -19.12
N ALA A 213 16.41 4.24 -18.83
CA ALA A 213 15.66 5.28 -19.51
C ALA A 213 15.95 5.33 -21.03
N ARG A 214 17.20 5.08 -21.45
CA ARG A 214 17.58 5.03 -22.87
C ARG A 214 17.07 3.80 -23.60
N ASP A 215 16.99 2.66 -22.92
CA ASP A 215 16.50 1.41 -23.52
C ASP A 215 14.99 1.48 -23.74
N ASN A 216 14.25 2.13 -22.84
CA ASN A 216 12.81 2.40 -22.99
C ASN A 216 12.51 3.41 -24.13
N GLU A 217 13.34 4.46 -24.28
CA GLU A 217 13.21 5.39 -25.42
C GLU A 217 13.42 4.69 -26.77
N LYS A 218 14.33 3.73 -26.85
CA LYS A 218 14.58 2.96 -28.09
C LYS A 218 13.46 1.96 -28.40
N ALA A 219 12.90 1.30 -27.37
CA ALA A 219 11.81 0.34 -27.54
C ALA A 219 10.47 1.01 -27.91
N GLY A 220 10.29 2.30 -27.60
CA GLY A 220 9.10 3.08 -27.98
C GLY A 220 9.19 3.76 -29.35
N ALA A 221 10.34 3.64 -30.05
CA ALA A 221 10.60 4.23 -31.36
C ALA A 221 10.57 3.22 -32.52
N GLU A 222 10.38 1.95 -32.21
CA GLU A 222 10.12 0.85 -33.14
C GLU A 222 8.62 0.49 -33.17
#